data_31fc664593459d2db5172a96d633bbbb
#
_entry.id   31fc664593459d2db5172a96d633bbbb
#
_cell.length_a   1.000
_cell.length_b   1.000
_cell.length_c   1.000
_cell.angle_alpha   90.00
_cell.angle_beta   90.00
_cell.angle_gamma   90.00
#
_symmetry.space_group_name_H-M   'P 1'
#
loop_
_entity.id
_entity.type
_entity.pdbx_description
1 polymer ?
#
loop_
_entity_poly.entity_id
_entity_poly.type
_entity_poly.pdbx_seq_one_letter_code
_entity_poly.pdbx_strand_id
1 'polypeptide(L)'
;MEEKLNRSLKVAMFFGWKRLCPRCGKGELMSSYLKVSLECSSCFQDFRCQRADDGPAYITILILGHLLVPLILVFYDFFRLNPLIMAVSLSTVAILLTFYLLPRIKGALIGLQWAKKMHGF
;
A
#
# COMPACT_ATOMS: atom_id res chain seq x y z
N MET A 1 -0.12 -33.98 -5.10
CA MET A 1 0.60 -33.10 -6.04
C MET A 1 0.63 -31.72 -5.47
N GLU A 2 1.74 -31.34 -4.90
CA GLU A 2 1.96 -29.94 -4.63
C GLU A 2 2.13 -29.22 -5.95
N GLU A 3 1.05 -28.68 -6.44
CA GLU A 3 1.13 -27.67 -7.48
C GLU A 3 2.03 -26.57 -6.89
N LYS A 4 3.26 -26.50 -7.37
CA LYS A 4 4.13 -25.36 -7.11
C LYS A 4 3.44 -24.15 -7.68
N LEU A 5 2.53 -23.58 -6.90
CA LEU A 5 1.96 -22.29 -7.22
C LEU A 5 3.16 -21.36 -7.39
N ASN A 6 3.43 -21.03 -8.64
CA ASN A 6 4.50 -20.11 -8.98
C ASN A 6 4.11 -18.73 -8.44
N ARG A 7 4.44 -18.50 -7.17
CA ARG A 7 4.13 -17.26 -6.47
C ARG A 7 5.03 -16.15 -7.00
N SER A 8 4.63 -15.57 -8.14
CA SER A 8 5.35 -14.42 -8.69
C SER A 8 5.23 -13.24 -7.74
N LEU A 9 6.38 -12.76 -7.25
CA LEU A 9 6.46 -11.59 -6.37
C LEU A 9 5.81 -10.36 -7.00
N LYS A 10 6.11 -10.10 -8.26
CA LYS A 10 5.58 -8.93 -9.00
C LYS A 10 4.07 -8.98 -9.12
N VAL A 11 3.52 -10.13 -9.50
CA VAL A 11 2.06 -10.31 -9.65
C VAL A 11 1.36 -10.23 -8.30
N ALA A 12 1.92 -10.86 -7.27
CA ALA A 12 1.35 -10.82 -5.92
C ALA A 12 1.32 -9.40 -5.35
N MET A 13 2.41 -8.64 -5.51
CA MET A 13 2.45 -7.24 -5.09
C MET A 13 1.51 -6.35 -5.90
N PHE A 14 1.37 -6.61 -7.19
CA PHE A 14 0.44 -5.88 -8.05
C PHE A 14 -1.02 -6.11 -7.65
N PHE A 15 -1.41 -7.35 -7.38
CA PHE A 15 -2.74 -7.65 -6.86
C PHE A 15 -2.97 -7.02 -5.49
N GLY A 16 -1.98 -7.10 -4.60
CA GLY A 16 -2.02 -6.45 -3.30
C GLY A 16 -2.17 -4.93 -3.42
N TRP A 17 -1.47 -4.30 -4.34
CA TRP A 17 -1.60 -2.87 -4.63
C TRP A 17 -3.03 -2.51 -5.05
N LYS A 18 -3.67 -3.37 -5.82
CA LYS A 18 -5.09 -3.22 -6.19
C LYS A 18 -6.07 -3.62 -5.09
N ARG A 19 -5.57 -4.01 -3.91
CA ARG A 19 -6.37 -4.50 -2.78
C ARG A 19 -7.11 -5.79 -3.09
N LEU A 20 -6.53 -6.61 -3.95
CA LEU A 20 -7.05 -7.92 -4.33
C LEU A 20 -6.23 -9.05 -3.67
N CYS A 21 -6.83 -10.23 -3.60
CA CYS A 21 -6.13 -11.40 -3.08
C CYS A 21 -4.88 -11.71 -3.92
N PRO A 22 -3.70 -11.85 -3.32
CA PRO A 22 -2.48 -12.12 -4.06
C PRO A 22 -2.46 -13.51 -4.71
N ARG A 23 -3.30 -14.43 -4.23
CA ARG A 23 -3.39 -15.79 -4.77
C ARG A 23 -4.26 -15.88 -6.01
N CYS A 24 -5.50 -15.41 -5.95
CA CYS A 24 -6.45 -15.53 -7.05
C CYS A 24 -6.67 -14.24 -7.85
N GLY A 25 -6.37 -13.08 -7.27
CA GLY A 25 -6.58 -11.78 -7.90
C GLY A 25 -8.04 -11.38 -8.10
N LYS A 26 -8.99 -12.12 -7.52
CA LYS A 26 -10.42 -11.89 -7.69
C LYS A 26 -11.11 -11.44 -6.39
N GLY A 27 -10.80 -12.10 -5.27
CA GLY A 27 -11.36 -11.76 -3.97
C GLY A 27 -10.78 -10.48 -3.40
N GLU A 28 -11.55 -9.79 -2.57
CA GLU A 28 -11.08 -8.59 -1.88
C GLU A 28 -10.13 -8.95 -0.74
N LEU A 29 -9.00 -8.26 -0.68
CA LEU A 29 -8.02 -8.44 0.39
C LEU A 29 -8.46 -7.76 1.68
N MET A 30 -9.15 -6.63 1.58
CA MET A 30 -9.55 -5.81 2.72
C MET A 30 -11.07 -5.76 2.87
N SER A 31 -11.55 -6.00 4.10
CA SER A 31 -12.97 -5.90 4.43
C SER A 31 -13.44 -4.45 4.65
N SER A 32 -12.51 -3.56 5.00
CA SER A 32 -12.74 -2.12 5.13
C SER A 32 -11.45 -1.37 4.78
N TYR A 33 -11.41 -0.07 4.99
CA TYR A 33 -10.34 0.82 4.51
C TYR A 33 -8.91 0.28 4.77
N LEU A 34 -8.60 -0.10 6.00
CA LEU A 34 -7.29 -0.67 6.37
C LEU A 34 -7.40 -2.03 7.06
N LYS A 35 -8.61 -2.58 7.16
CA LYS A 35 -8.85 -3.85 7.82
C LYS A 35 -8.75 -4.99 6.82
N VAL A 36 -7.77 -5.86 7.01
CA VAL A 36 -7.57 -7.06 6.18
C VAL A 36 -8.66 -8.08 6.49
N SER A 37 -9.22 -8.68 5.44
CA SER A 37 -10.15 -9.80 5.58
C SER A 37 -9.47 -11.01 6.23
N LEU A 38 -10.22 -11.81 6.97
CA LEU A 38 -9.67 -13.02 7.61
C LEU A 38 -9.27 -14.06 6.55
N GLU A 39 -10.05 -14.15 5.50
CA GLU A 39 -9.79 -15.07 4.37
C GLU A 39 -10.35 -14.50 3.07
N CYS A 40 -9.86 -15.00 1.95
CA CYS A 40 -10.37 -14.60 0.64
C CYS A 40 -11.77 -15.20 0.40
N SER A 41 -12.70 -14.38 -0.07
CA SER A 41 -14.06 -14.83 -0.40
C SER A 41 -14.13 -15.75 -1.63
N SER A 42 -13.10 -15.74 -2.47
CA SER A 42 -13.06 -16.49 -3.72
C SER A 42 -12.24 -17.78 -3.64
N CYS A 43 -11.02 -17.72 -3.10
CA CYS A 43 -10.11 -18.87 -3.03
C CYS A 43 -9.85 -19.38 -1.60
N PHE A 44 -10.45 -18.74 -0.59
CA PHE A 44 -10.32 -19.10 0.82
C PHE A 44 -8.88 -19.06 1.36
N GLN A 45 -8.01 -18.26 0.75
CA GLN A 45 -6.67 -18.03 1.28
C GLN A 45 -6.77 -17.35 2.64
N ASP A 46 -6.14 -17.93 3.66
CA ASP A 46 -6.11 -17.35 5.00
C ASP A 46 -5.13 -16.17 5.06
N PHE A 47 -5.61 -15.03 5.55
CA PHE A 47 -4.81 -13.82 5.74
C PHE A 47 -4.49 -13.51 7.19
N ARG A 48 -4.88 -14.38 8.14
CA ARG A 48 -4.67 -14.15 9.58
C ARG A 48 -3.20 -14.06 9.96
N CYS A 49 -2.33 -14.69 9.20
CA CYS A 49 -0.89 -14.69 9.45
C CYS A 49 -0.16 -13.44 8.92
N GLN A 50 -0.86 -12.52 8.25
CA GLN A 50 -0.25 -11.28 7.76
C GLN A 50 0.23 -10.40 8.92
N ARG A 51 1.38 -9.75 8.72
CA ARG A 51 1.96 -8.82 9.69
C ARG A 51 2.43 -7.55 8.98
N ALA A 52 1.47 -6.74 8.59
CA ALA A 52 1.70 -5.44 7.97
C ALA A 52 1.30 -4.32 8.93
N ASP A 53 1.84 -4.31 10.15
CA ASP A 53 1.43 -3.41 11.22
C ASP A 53 1.86 -1.96 10.95
N ASP A 54 3.16 -1.64 11.15
CA ASP A 54 3.70 -0.30 10.98
C ASP A 54 4.42 -0.07 9.64
N GLY A 55 4.68 -1.14 8.89
CA GLY A 55 5.36 -1.09 7.61
C GLY A 55 4.71 -0.15 6.59
N PRO A 56 3.39 -0.24 6.37
CA PRO A 56 2.69 0.66 5.44
C PRO A 56 2.84 2.13 5.78
N ALA A 57 2.73 2.49 7.06
CA ALA A 57 2.90 3.87 7.51
C ALA A 57 4.32 4.37 7.26
N TYR A 58 5.32 3.56 7.58
CA TYR A 58 6.73 3.89 7.36
C TYR A 58 7.06 4.13 5.88
N ILE A 59 6.63 3.23 5.02
CA ILE A 59 6.84 3.35 3.57
C ILE A 59 6.10 4.55 3.00
N THR A 60 4.88 4.81 3.46
CA THR A 60 4.09 5.98 3.04
C THR A 60 4.81 7.28 3.41
N ILE A 61 5.34 7.38 4.63
CA ILE A 61 6.10 8.55 5.07
C ILE A 61 7.36 8.74 4.22
N LEU A 62 8.08 7.67 3.90
CA LEU A 62 9.25 7.73 3.02
C LEU A 62 8.89 8.26 1.63
N ILE A 63 7.85 7.71 1.01
CA ILE A 63 7.41 8.12 -0.33
C ILE A 63 6.97 9.58 -0.32
N LEU A 64 6.15 9.97 0.66
CA LEU A 64 5.68 11.35 0.78
C LEU A 64 6.84 12.33 1.01
N GLY A 65 7.79 11.99 1.87
CA GLY A 65 8.94 12.84 2.12
C GLY A 65 9.77 13.08 0.85
N HIS A 66 10.07 12.02 0.12
CA HIS A 66 10.84 12.12 -1.13
C HIS A 66 10.08 12.84 -2.24
N LEU A 67 8.76 12.81 -2.22
CA LEU A 67 7.93 13.52 -3.19
C LEU A 67 7.73 14.98 -2.81
N LEU A 68 7.45 15.26 -1.53
CA LEU A 68 7.09 16.61 -1.07
C LEU A 68 8.29 17.56 -1.00
N VAL A 69 9.48 17.07 -0.63
CA VAL A 69 10.67 17.93 -0.51
C VAL A 69 11.03 18.62 -1.82
N PRO A 70 11.23 17.92 -2.95
CA PRO A 70 11.47 18.58 -4.22
C PRO A 70 10.28 19.41 -4.69
N LEU A 71 9.06 18.97 -4.37
CA LEU A 71 7.86 19.71 -4.72
C LEU A 71 7.80 21.08 -4.01
N ILE A 72 8.15 21.13 -2.72
CA ILE A 72 8.26 22.38 -1.95
C ILE A 72 9.26 23.34 -2.60
N LEU A 73 10.43 22.82 -2.97
CA LEU A 73 11.47 23.64 -3.60
C LEU A 73 10.99 24.22 -4.94
N VAL A 74 10.39 23.39 -5.78
CA VAL A 74 9.84 23.85 -7.07
C VAL A 74 8.76 24.90 -6.89
N PHE A 75 7.81 24.68 -6.00
CA PHE A 75 6.74 25.65 -5.75
C PHE A 75 7.27 26.96 -5.17
N TYR A 76 8.26 26.88 -4.29
CA TYR A 76 8.88 28.07 -3.72
C TYR A 76 9.62 28.90 -4.77
N ASP A 77 10.41 28.25 -5.62
CA ASP A 77 11.22 28.95 -6.62
C ASP A 77 10.41 29.51 -7.80
N PHE A 78 9.46 28.74 -8.31
CA PHE A 78 8.70 29.10 -9.52
C PHE A 78 7.47 29.94 -9.23
N PHE A 79 6.72 29.61 -8.22
CA PHE A 79 5.43 30.27 -7.96
C PHE A 79 5.50 31.37 -6.91
N ARG A 80 6.52 31.37 -6.06
CA ARG A 80 6.70 32.31 -4.94
C ARG A 80 5.39 32.58 -4.18
N LEU A 81 4.65 31.52 -3.92
CA LEU A 81 3.37 31.59 -3.22
C LEU A 81 3.57 32.07 -1.77
N ASN A 82 2.52 32.67 -1.23
CA ASN A 82 2.47 32.97 0.19
C ASN A 82 2.73 31.68 0.99
N PRO A 83 3.65 31.69 1.99
CA PRO A 83 3.97 30.49 2.77
C PRO A 83 2.75 29.80 3.38
N LEU A 84 1.74 30.54 3.80
CA LEU A 84 0.52 29.99 4.34
C LEU A 84 -0.28 29.20 3.29
N ILE A 85 -0.45 29.77 2.10
CA ILE A 85 -1.14 29.10 0.97
C ILE A 85 -0.39 27.82 0.57
N MET A 86 0.93 27.91 0.49
CA MET A 86 1.78 26.76 0.15
C MET A 86 1.66 25.67 1.21
N ALA A 87 1.72 26.02 2.49
CA ALA A 87 1.58 25.07 3.59
C ALA A 87 0.21 24.37 3.56
N VAL A 88 -0.86 25.10 3.39
CA VAL A 88 -2.22 24.54 3.34
C VAL A 88 -2.41 23.62 2.14
N SER A 89 -1.98 24.05 0.96
CA SER A 89 -2.13 23.26 -0.27
C SER A 89 -1.31 21.98 -0.24
N LEU A 90 -0.05 22.05 0.18
CA LEU A 90 0.82 20.86 0.28
C LEU A 90 0.34 19.91 1.37
N SER A 91 -0.12 20.41 2.50
CA SER A 91 -0.70 19.57 3.56
C SER A 91 -1.95 18.84 3.09
N THR A 92 -2.83 19.52 2.34
CA THR A 92 -4.03 18.90 1.77
C THR A 92 -3.66 17.78 0.81
N VAL A 93 -2.72 18.03 -0.10
CA VAL A 93 -2.22 17.01 -1.04
C VAL A 93 -1.60 15.83 -0.28
N ALA A 94 -0.79 16.09 0.73
CA ALA A 94 -0.17 15.04 1.55
C ALA A 94 -1.20 14.15 2.25
N ILE A 95 -2.24 14.75 2.84
CA ILE A 95 -3.32 14.02 3.50
C ILE A 95 -4.08 13.14 2.51
N LEU A 96 -4.46 13.68 1.36
CA LEU A 96 -5.18 12.91 0.33
C LEU A 96 -4.33 11.76 -0.21
N LEU A 97 -3.05 12.00 -0.48
CA LEU A 97 -2.12 10.95 -0.92
C LEU A 97 -1.94 9.87 0.15
N THR A 98 -1.86 10.25 1.40
CA THR A 98 -1.75 9.29 2.52
C THR A 98 -2.95 8.35 2.57
N PHE A 99 -4.15 8.89 2.50
CA PHE A 99 -5.38 8.09 2.48
C PHE A 99 -5.46 7.16 1.27
N TYR A 100 -4.94 7.60 0.13
CA TYR A 100 -4.89 6.78 -1.08
C TYR A 100 -3.84 5.67 -0.99
N LEU A 101 -2.63 6.01 -0.53
CA LEU A 101 -1.47 5.10 -0.54
C LEU A 101 -1.51 4.04 0.55
N LEU A 102 -1.97 4.38 1.76
CA LEU A 102 -1.91 3.47 2.91
C LEU A 102 -2.53 2.09 2.64
N PRO A 103 -3.78 1.96 2.17
CA PRO A 103 -4.36 0.65 1.93
C PRO A 103 -3.67 -0.08 0.78
N ARG A 104 -3.20 0.63 -0.21
CA ARG A 104 -2.50 0.04 -1.36
C ARG A 104 -1.14 -0.50 -0.98
N ILE A 105 -0.37 0.25 -0.21
CA ILE A 105 0.94 -0.19 0.31
C ILE A 105 0.76 -1.38 1.26
N LYS A 106 -0.23 -1.32 2.14
CA LYS A 106 -0.55 -2.43 3.03
C LYS A 106 -0.88 -3.71 2.24
N GLY A 107 -1.71 -3.60 1.22
CA GLY A 107 -2.02 -4.72 0.32
C GLY A 107 -0.79 -5.25 -0.40
N ALA A 108 0.07 -4.38 -0.93
CA ALA A 108 1.31 -4.78 -1.58
C ALA A 108 2.27 -5.51 -0.63
N LEU A 109 2.38 -5.06 0.62
CA LEU A 109 3.19 -5.73 1.63
C LEU A 109 2.64 -7.11 1.99
N ILE A 110 1.33 -7.26 2.09
CA ILE A 110 0.69 -8.56 2.30
C ILE A 110 0.96 -9.48 1.10
N GLY A 111 0.89 -8.97 -0.12
CA GLY A 111 1.26 -9.70 -1.32
C GLY A 111 2.71 -10.16 -1.30
N LEU A 112 3.63 -9.30 -0.85
CA LEU A 112 5.04 -9.64 -0.66
C LEU A 112 5.20 -10.77 0.37
N GLN A 113 4.55 -10.67 1.51
CA GLN A 113 4.60 -11.69 2.56
C GLN A 113 4.08 -13.03 2.05
N TRP A 114 2.98 -13.02 1.32
CA TRP A 114 2.41 -14.22 0.72
C TRP A 114 3.37 -14.85 -0.31
N ALA A 115 3.94 -14.04 -1.21
CA ALA A 115 4.86 -14.54 -2.25
C ALA A 115 6.15 -15.10 -1.68
N LYS A 116 6.66 -14.50 -0.59
CA LYS A 116 7.87 -14.94 0.11
C LYS A 116 7.60 -15.97 1.21
N LYS A 117 6.36 -16.40 1.37
CA LYS A 117 5.94 -17.34 2.42
C LYS A 117 6.36 -16.91 3.83
N MET A 118 6.24 -15.62 4.11
CA MET A 118 6.58 -15.06 5.42
C MET A 118 5.45 -15.28 6.42
N HIS A 119 5.80 -15.39 7.69
CA HIS A 119 4.83 -15.45 8.81
C HIS A 119 3.81 -16.59 8.71
N GLY A 120 4.11 -17.66 7.99
CA GLY A 120 3.25 -18.83 7.87
C GLY A 120 2.36 -18.87 6.62
N PHE A 121 2.53 -17.93 5.70
CA PHE A 121 1.84 -17.97 4.40
C PHE A 121 2.19 -19.22 3.54
#